data_845ce11cdd6f3a68cfab92288c9c4c7d
#
_entry.id   845ce11cdd6f3a68cfab92288c9c4c7d
#
_cell.length_a   1.000
_cell.length_b   1.000
_cell.length_c   1.000
_cell.angle_alpha   90.00
_cell.angle_beta   90.00
_cell.angle_gamma   90.00
#
_symmetry.space_group_name_H-M   'P 1'
#
loop_
_entity.id
_entity.type
_entity.pdbx_description
1 polymer ?
#
loop_
_entity_poly.entity_id
_entity_poly.type
_entity_poly.pdbx_seq_one_letter_code
_entity_poly.pdbx_strand_id
1 'polypeptide(L)'
;MKFTVNTIVRPLPTADSEYSVCGYSVLGKAKVVEVFRRNDEGNNIKIEILEHVNPDKIGKKYKVDDRYFEAVELEWIWVDAYKGTDENMVCLGKQYTMGVEDIYGDKVVLGSKGYHVCTNLQHCFRNYDYDFKNRFFKVKALVNAKEYQYRNPNNTTLVAKAIKFVTEITNQPETIVAKRESMQ
;
A
#
# COMPACT_ATOMS: atom_id res chain seq x y z
N MET A 1 8.39 11.72 18.97
CA MET A 1 7.04 11.29 18.49
C MET A 1 7.13 9.81 18.15
N LYS A 2 6.19 9.00 18.64
CA LYS A 2 6.21 7.53 18.49
C LYS A 2 5.77 7.07 17.10
N PHE A 3 4.83 7.79 16.47
CA PHE A 3 4.26 7.43 15.18
C PHE A 3 4.33 8.58 14.17
N THR A 4 4.15 8.24 12.89
CA THR A 4 4.01 9.19 11.79
C THR A 4 2.62 9.05 11.16
N VAL A 5 2.19 10.05 10.40
CA VAL A 5 0.94 9.97 9.63
C VAL A 5 0.97 8.74 8.72
N ASN A 6 -0.17 8.06 8.58
CA ASN A 6 -0.37 6.79 7.90
C ASN A 6 0.20 5.54 8.60
N THR A 7 0.78 5.66 9.81
CA THR A 7 1.12 4.48 10.61
C THR A 7 -0.18 3.76 11.01
N ILE A 8 -0.23 2.45 10.78
CA ILE A 8 -1.32 1.61 11.32
C ILE A 8 -0.95 1.24 12.73
N VAL A 9 -1.87 1.44 13.65
CA VAL A 9 -1.69 1.17 15.08
C VAL A 9 -2.81 0.28 15.62
N ARG A 10 -2.53 -0.43 16.69
CA ARG A 10 -3.52 -1.11 17.53
C ARG A 10 -3.33 -0.72 18.98
N PRO A 11 -4.36 -0.81 19.82
CA PRO A 11 -4.21 -0.62 21.24
C PRO A 11 -3.25 -1.64 21.84
N LEU A 12 -2.49 -1.22 22.84
CA LEU A 12 -1.73 -2.14 23.68
C LEU A 12 -2.68 -2.99 24.52
N PRO A 13 -2.35 -4.25 24.83
CA PRO A 13 -3.16 -5.10 25.71
C PRO A 13 -3.39 -4.51 27.10
N THR A 14 -2.49 -3.64 27.55
CA THR A 14 -2.51 -2.93 28.83
C THR A 14 -3.27 -1.59 28.76
N ALA A 15 -3.79 -1.21 27.60
CA ALA A 15 -4.63 -0.02 27.46
C ALA A 15 -5.99 -0.32 28.11
N ASP A 16 -6.06 -0.16 29.42
CA ASP A 16 -7.23 -0.46 30.23
C ASP A 16 -8.46 0.31 29.82
N SER A 17 -9.62 -0.26 30.19
CA SER A 17 -10.99 0.19 29.92
C SER A 17 -11.32 1.62 30.38
N GLU A 18 -10.44 2.32 31.08
CA GLU A 18 -10.64 3.67 31.56
C GLU A 18 -10.65 4.74 30.47
N TYR A 19 -10.03 4.48 29.31
CA TYR A 19 -10.08 5.37 28.15
C TYR A 19 -11.21 5.02 27.19
N SER A 20 -12.43 5.08 27.67
CA SER A 20 -13.65 4.64 26.99
C SER A 20 -14.13 5.51 25.81
N VAL A 21 -13.40 6.56 25.42
CA VAL A 21 -13.90 7.50 24.38
C VAL A 21 -14.04 6.83 23.02
N CYS A 22 -13.16 5.89 22.68
CA CYS A 22 -13.29 5.09 21.45
C CYS A 22 -13.43 3.57 21.70
N GLY A 23 -13.49 3.15 22.98
CA GLY A 23 -13.62 1.74 23.33
C GLY A 23 -12.39 0.94 22.93
N TYR A 24 -11.20 1.27 23.44
CA TYR A 24 -9.93 0.64 23.07
C TYR A 24 -9.95 -0.89 23.16
N SER A 25 -10.64 -1.46 24.12
CA SER A 25 -10.74 -2.92 24.27
C SER A 25 -11.43 -3.63 23.10
N VAL A 26 -12.16 -2.89 22.28
CA VAL A 26 -12.92 -3.39 21.12
C VAL A 26 -12.44 -2.77 19.80
N LEU A 27 -11.42 -1.92 19.86
CA LEU A 27 -10.75 -1.35 18.69
C LEU A 27 -9.74 -2.37 18.15
N GLY A 28 -9.92 -2.82 16.92
CA GLY A 28 -8.96 -3.70 16.25
C GLY A 28 -7.75 -2.93 15.75
N LYS A 29 -7.95 -2.04 14.80
CA LYS A 29 -6.88 -1.23 14.17
C LYS A 29 -7.35 0.17 13.85
N ALA A 30 -6.40 1.09 13.84
CA ALA A 30 -6.62 2.46 13.42
C ALA A 30 -5.42 2.97 12.60
N LYS A 31 -5.65 4.03 11.83
CA LYS A 31 -4.61 4.74 11.08
C LYS A 31 -4.34 6.09 11.72
N VAL A 32 -3.09 6.43 11.93
CA VAL A 32 -2.69 7.77 12.37
C VAL A 32 -2.90 8.73 11.20
N VAL A 33 -3.79 9.70 11.36
CA VAL A 33 -4.13 10.70 10.34
C VAL A 33 -3.51 12.06 10.61
N GLU A 34 -3.12 12.33 11.86
CA GLU A 34 -2.47 13.58 12.26
C GLU A 34 -1.57 13.34 13.48
N VAL A 35 -0.45 14.03 13.54
CA VAL A 35 0.47 14.03 14.67
C VAL A 35 0.70 15.48 15.09
N PHE A 36 0.57 15.78 16.37
CA PHE A 36 0.71 17.13 16.91
C PHE A 36 1.48 17.10 18.23
N ARG A 37 1.80 18.29 18.76
CA ARG A 37 2.40 18.37 20.09
C ARG A 37 1.40 17.88 21.13
N ARG A 38 1.90 17.15 22.12
CA ARG A 38 1.09 16.66 23.24
C ARG A 38 0.40 17.83 23.93
N ASN A 39 -0.91 17.73 24.08
CA ASN A 39 -1.72 18.70 24.80
C ASN A 39 -1.72 18.39 26.32
N ASP A 40 -2.38 19.25 27.12
CA ASP A 40 -2.50 19.09 28.57
C ASP A 40 -3.23 17.80 28.98
N GLU A 41 -4.09 17.27 28.09
CA GLU A 41 -4.78 15.98 28.27
C GLU A 41 -3.89 14.78 27.89
N GLY A 42 -2.68 15.03 27.40
CA GLY A 42 -1.75 13.98 26.99
C GLY A 42 -1.93 13.49 25.55
N ASN A 43 -2.96 13.93 24.83
CA ASN A 43 -3.23 13.50 23.47
C ASN A 43 -2.24 14.12 22.48
N ASN A 44 -1.64 13.31 21.61
CA ASN A 44 -0.63 13.76 20.67
C ASN A 44 -0.78 13.16 19.25
N ILE A 45 -1.74 12.27 19.05
CA ILE A 45 -2.10 11.76 17.71
C ILE A 45 -3.60 11.79 17.49
N LYS A 46 -4.00 11.90 16.23
CA LYS A 46 -5.37 11.67 15.79
C LYS A 46 -5.41 10.41 14.96
N ILE A 47 -6.31 9.52 15.31
CA ILE A 47 -6.49 8.24 14.62
C ILE A 47 -7.82 8.20 13.89
N GLU A 48 -7.87 7.46 12.80
CA GLU A 48 -9.09 7.05 12.10
C GLU A 48 -9.28 5.56 12.31
N ILE A 49 -10.44 5.16 12.81
CA ILE A 49 -10.74 3.74 13.12
C ILE A 49 -10.91 2.96 11.83
N LEU A 50 -10.15 1.88 11.68
CA LEU A 50 -10.20 0.96 10.54
C LEU A 50 -10.94 -0.33 10.88
N GLU A 51 -10.83 -0.83 12.11
CA GLU A 51 -11.45 -2.09 12.58
C GLU A 51 -12.02 -1.87 13.98
N HIS A 52 -13.30 -2.19 14.18
CA HIS A 52 -13.98 -2.06 15.46
C HIS A 52 -15.16 -3.06 15.52
N VAL A 53 -15.48 -3.60 16.70
CA VAL A 53 -16.64 -4.50 16.88
C VAL A 53 -17.98 -3.81 16.59
N ASN A 54 -18.06 -2.49 16.83
CA ASN A 54 -19.19 -1.66 16.41
C ASN A 54 -18.90 -1.02 15.06
N PRO A 55 -19.58 -1.42 13.95
CA PRO A 55 -19.36 -0.86 12.63
C PRO A 55 -19.54 0.66 12.53
N ASP A 56 -20.41 1.25 13.36
CA ASP A 56 -20.68 2.69 13.37
C ASP A 56 -19.46 3.54 13.80
N LYS A 57 -18.46 2.91 14.37
CA LYS A 57 -17.20 3.57 14.76
C LYS A 57 -16.17 3.59 13.63
N ILE A 58 -16.29 2.73 12.62
CA ILE A 58 -15.35 2.67 11.50
C ILE A 58 -15.38 3.99 10.72
N GLY A 59 -14.21 4.52 10.39
CA GLY A 59 -14.03 5.83 9.73
C GLY A 59 -14.10 7.03 10.67
N LYS A 60 -14.55 6.89 11.92
CA LYS A 60 -14.53 7.98 12.89
C LYS A 60 -13.11 8.31 13.34
N LYS A 61 -12.89 9.60 13.67
CA LYS A 61 -11.58 10.12 14.04
C LYS A 61 -11.58 10.56 15.49
N TYR A 62 -10.52 10.19 16.22
CA TYR A 62 -10.35 10.51 17.64
C TYR A 62 -8.95 11.05 17.92
N LYS A 63 -8.85 12.02 18.83
CA LYS A 63 -7.57 12.42 19.41
C LYS A 63 -7.25 11.50 20.56
N VAL A 64 -6.05 10.92 20.58
CA VAL A 64 -5.63 9.90 21.55
C VAL A 64 -4.17 10.08 21.92
N ASP A 65 -3.77 9.48 23.04
CA ASP A 65 -2.37 9.42 23.47
C ASP A 65 -1.66 8.25 22.82
N ASP A 66 -0.51 8.50 22.18
CA ASP A 66 0.29 7.51 21.47
C ASP A 66 0.88 6.42 22.38
N ARG A 67 0.93 6.67 23.70
CA ARG A 67 1.42 5.69 24.69
C ARG A 67 0.60 4.41 24.74
N TYR A 68 -0.71 4.51 24.44
CA TYR A 68 -1.64 3.38 24.49
C TYR A 68 -1.70 2.57 23.20
N PHE A 69 -0.83 2.85 22.26
CA PHE A 69 -0.81 2.19 20.95
C PHE A 69 0.56 1.61 20.62
N GLU A 70 0.56 0.57 19.83
CA GLU A 70 1.74 0.05 19.14
C GLU A 70 1.52 0.06 17.63
N ALA A 71 2.61 0.17 16.87
CA ALA A 71 2.55 0.03 15.43
C ALA A 71 2.23 -1.43 15.07
N VAL A 72 1.26 -1.61 14.20
CA VAL A 72 1.01 -2.93 13.60
C VAL A 72 2.07 -3.14 12.53
N GLU A 73 2.85 -4.19 12.66
CA GLU A 73 3.74 -4.60 11.58
C GLU A 73 2.91 -4.89 10.34
N LEU A 74 3.31 -4.30 9.22
CA LEU A 74 2.67 -4.57 7.95
C LEU A 74 3.07 -5.97 7.51
N GLU A 75 2.10 -6.84 7.33
CA GLU A 75 2.33 -8.14 6.70
C GLU A 75 2.62 -7.93 5.22
N TRP A 76 3.77 -8.41 4.77
CA TRP A 76 4.21 -8.30 3.38
C TRP A 76 4.17 -9.67 2.73
N ILE A 77 3.54 -9.75 1.55
CA ILE A 77 3.42 -10.98 0.76
C ILE A 77 3.94 -10.77 -0.66
N TRP A 78 4.56 -11.80 -1.21
CA TRP A 78 4.92 -11.83 -2.62
C TRP A 78 3.72 -12.21 -3.48
N VAL A 79 3.43 -11.39 -4.48
CA VAL A 79 2.35 -11.62 -5.44
C VAL A 79 2.85 -11.54 -6.87
N ASP A 80 2.13 -12.18 -7.79
CA ASP A 80 2.32 -11.97 -9.22
C ASP A 80 1.65 -10.66 -9.63
N ALA A 81 2.36 -9.87 -10.43
CA ALA A 81 1.90 -8.57 -10.89
C ALA A 81 2.51 -8.24 -12.27
N TYR A 82 2.13 -7.10 -12.80
CA TYR A 82 2.60 -6.57 -14.08
C TYR A 82 3.27 -5.21 -13.89
N LYS A 83 4.29 -4.94 -14.69
CA LYS A 83 5.02 -3.68 -14.71
C LYS A 83 5.36 -3.29 -16.14
N GLY A 84 5.10 -2.02 -16.49
CA GLY A 84 5.62 -1.39 -17.70
C GLY A 84 6.90 -0.60 -17.42
N THR A 85 7.76 -0.48 -18.42
CA THR A 85 8.96 0.34 -18.44
C THR A 85 9.14 0.95 -19.83
N ASP A 86 10.10 1.84 -19.98
CA ASP A 86 10.59 2.23 -21.31
C ASP A 86 11.41 1.11 -21.98
N GLU A 87 11.94 1.39 -23.18
CA GLU A 87 12.78 0.47 -23.95
C GLU A 87 14.06 0.02 -23.21
N ASN A 88 14.55 0.83 -22.28
CA ASN A 88 15.77 0.60 -21.50
C ASN A 88 15.51 -0.04 -20.12
N MET A 89 14.29 -0.51 -19.84
CA MET A 89 13.86 -0.98 -18.52
C MET A 89 13.94 0.11 -17.43
N VAL A 90 13.66 1.37 -17.78
CA VAL A 90 13.55 2.47 -16.80
C VAL A 90 12.10 2.82 -16.56
N CYS A 91 11.74 3.09 -15.31
CA CYS A 91 10.44 3.63 -14.93
C CYS A 91 10.62 4.63 -13.79
N LEU A 92 10.11 5.85 -13.98
CA LEU A 92 10.25 6.96 -13.02
C LEU A 92 11.70 7.20 -12.57
N GLY A 93 12.63 7.13 -13.52
CA GLY A 93 14.08 7.35 -13.28
C GLY A 93 14.81 6.17 -12.62
N LYS A 94 14.13 5.08 -12.31
CA LYS A 94 14.74 3.86 -11.77
C LYS A 94 15.02 2.85 -12.88
N GLN A 95 16.28 2.46 -13.03
CA GLN A 95 16.73 1.37 -13.89
C GLN A 95 16.46 0.01 -13.20
N TYR A 96 15.94 -0.96 -13.95
CA TYR A 96 15.70 -2.33 -13.47
C TYR A 96 16.56 -3.34 -14.20
N THR A 97 16.76 -4.50 -13.58
CA THR A 97 17.51 -5.62 -14.15
C THR A 97 16.70 -6.90 -14.00
N MET A 98 16.62 -7.69 -15.08
CA MET A 98 15.94 -8.99 -15.06
C MET A 98 16.53 -9.94 -14.01
N GLY A 99 15.65 -10.60 -13.25
CA GLY A 99 16.00 -11.58 -12.24
C GLY A 99 16.57 -11.02 -10.94
N VAL A 100 16.87 -9.72 -10.88
CA VAL A 100 17.38 -9.05 -9.68
C VAL A 100 16.19 -8.55 -8.83
N GLU A 101 16.29 -8.72 -7.52
CA GLU A 101 15.35 -8.16 -6.56
C GLU A 101 15.77 -6.75 -6.22
N ASP A 102 14.89 -5.80 -6.50
CA ASP A 102 15.04 -4.40 -6.11
C ASP A 102 14.21 -4.12 -4.86
N ILE A 103 14.84 -3.62 -3.81
CA ILE A 103 14.17 -3.21 -2.56
C ILE A 103 14.07 -1.70 -2.54
N TYR A 104 12.88 -1.18 -2.21
CA TYR A 104 12.68 0.25 -2.08
C TYR A 104 13.42 0.78 -0.85
N GLY A 105 14.38 1.68 -1.07
CA GLY A 105 15.31 2.14 -0.03
C GLY A 105 14.67 3.02 1.05
N ASP A 106 13.56 3.70 0.73
CA ASP A 106 12.86 4.57 1.66
C ASP A 106 11.68 3.85 2.33
N LYS A 107 11.04 4.54 3.29
CA LYS A 107 9.80 4.06 3.89
C LYS A 107 8.70 4.01 2.84
N VAL A 108 8.15 2.82 2.63
CA VAL A 108 6.97 2.64 1.77
C VAL A 108 5.76 3.34 2.38
N VAL A 109 5.03 4.09 1.56
CA VAL A 109 3.75 4.70 1.94
C VAL A 109 2.69 4.12 1.01
N LEU A 110 1.78 3.32 1.58
CA LEU A 110 0.72 2.66 0.82
C LEU A 110 -0.07 3.67 -0.01
N GLY A 111 -0.28 3.32 -1.28
CA GLY A 111 -0.96 4.18 -2.24
C GLY A 111 -0.12 5.33 -2.83
N SER A 112 1.14 5.55 -2.40
CA SER A 112 1.93 6.70 -2.89
C SER A 112 3.43 6.49 -3.06
N LYS A 113 4.14 5.88 -2.11
CA LYS A 113 5.61 5.74 -2.16
C LYS A 113 6.04 4.28 -2.15
N GLY A 114 6.74 3.86 -3.18
CA GLY A 114 7.25 2.51 -3.40
C GLY A 114 7.25 2.18 -4.88
N TYR A 115 7.41 0.91 -5.23
CA TYR A 115 7.30 0.46 -6.62
C TYR A 115 5.83 0.26 -6.99
N HIS A 116 5.32 1.02 -7.96
CA HIS A 116 3.97 0.85 -8.46
C HIS A 116 3.91 -0.34 -9.43
N VAL A 117 3.00 -1.28 -9.16
CA VAL A 117 2.72 -2.46 -9.98
C VAL A 117 1.23 -2.62 -10.22
N CYS A 118 0.83 -3.31 -11.28
CA CYS A 118 -0.57 -3.59 -11.59
C CYS A 118 -0.86 -5.08 -11.39
N THR A 119 -1.99 -5.41 -10.79
CA THR A 119 -2.46 -6.80 -10.69
C THR A 119 -3.24 -7.26 -11.93
N ASN A 120 -3.56 -6.33 -12.84
CA ASN A 120 -4.23 -6.58 -14.10
C ASN A 120 -3.42 -5.97 -15.25
N LEU A 121 -3.19 -6.75 -16.31
CA LEU A 121 -2.38 -6.34 -17.46
C LEU A 121 -3.02 -5.18 -18.24
N GLN A 122 -4.35 -5.16 -18.41
CA GLN A 122 -5.06 -4.06 -19.09
C GLN A 122 -4.84 -2.73 -18.38
N HIS A 123 -4.86 -2.73 -17.03
CA HIS A 123 -4.61 -1.51 -16.25
C HIS A 123 -3.15 -1.10 -16.28
N CYS A 124 -2.24 -2.04 -16.51
CA CYS A 124 -0.83 -1.70 -16.73
C CYS A 124 -0.69 -0.82 -17.98
N PHE A 125 -1.41 -1.12 -19.06
CA PHE A 125 -1.40 -0.30 -20.27
C PHE A 125 -1.96 1.11 -20.07
N ARG A 126 -2.98 1.29 -19.24
CA ARG A 126 -3.55 2.62 -18.95
C ARG A 126 -2.58 3.57 -18.24
N ASN A 127 -1.60 3.01 -17.54
CA ASN A 127 -0.61 3.79 -16.79
C ASN A 127 0.66 4.11 -17.60
N TYR A 128 0.78 3.55 -18.81
CA TYR A 128 1.91 3.80 -19.70
C TYR A 128 1.36 4.27 -21.04
N ASP A 129 1.77 5.46 -21.48
CA ASP A 129 1.41 5.97 -22.78
C ASP A 129 1.73 4.93 -23.86
N TYR A 130 0.91 4.89 -24.90
CA TYR A 130 1.02 3.95 -26.03
C TYR A 130 2.25 4.22 -26.89
N ASP A 131 3.41 4.38 -26.28
CA ASP A 131 4.66 4.33 -27.02
C ASP A 131 4.96 2.87 -27.36
N PHE A 132 5.12 2.55 -28.65
CA PHE A 132 5.46 1.22 -29.13
C PHE A 132 6.81 0.69 -28.58
N LYS A 133 7.58 1.54 -27.93
CA LYS A 133 8.85 1.23 -27.31
C LYS A 133 8.72 0.73 -25.86
N ASN A 134 7.54 0.88 -25.24
CA ASN A 134 7.33 0.41 -23.88
C ASN A 134 7.38 -1.10 -23.79
N ARG A 135 8.08 -1.59 -22.78
CA ARG A 135 8.23 -3.02 -22.48
C ARG A 135 7.36 -3.40 -21.29
N PHE A 136 6.79 -4.60 -21.33
CA PHE A 136 5.89 -5.11 -20.31
C PHE A 136 6.40 -6.42 -19.74
N PHE A 137 6.25 -6.59 -18.43
CA PHE A 137 6.84 -7.70 -17.68
C PHE A 137 5.85 -8.30 -16.69
N LYS A 138 5.93 -9.63 -16.54
CA LYS A 138 5.49 -10.31 -15.32
C LYS A 138 6.56 -10.08 -14.25
N VAL A 139 6.11 -9.67 -13.07
CA VAL A 139 6.98 -9.38 -11.93
C VAL A 139 6.47 -10.08 -10.68
N LYS A 140 7.37 -10.42 -9.75
CA LYS A 140 7.02 -10.66 -8.36
C LYS A 140 7.12 -9.34 -7.63
N ALA A 141 6.12 -9.03 -6.81
CA ALA A 141 6.04 -7.78 -6.05
C ALA A 141 5.73 -8.07 -4.58
N LEU A 142 6.50 -7.49 -3.67
CA LEU A 142 6.30 -7.60 -2.23
C LEU A 142 5.35 -6.48 -1.80
N VAL A 143 4.09 -6.80 -1.63
CA VAL A 143 3.01 -5.85 -1.32
C VAL A 143 2.44 -6.06 0.07
N ASN A 144 1.75 -5.07 0.59
CA ASN A 144 1.03 -5.23 1.84
C ASN A 144 -0.14 -6.20 1.66
N ALA A 145 -0.24 -7.24 2.51
CA ALA A 145 -1.24 -8.28 2.41
C ALA A 145 -2.68 -7.75 2.43
N LYS A 146 -2.95 -6.75 3.28
CA LYS A 146 -4.28 -6.13 3.37
C LYS A 146 -4.60 -5.28 2.15
N GLU A 147 -3.66 -4.45 1.67
CA GLU A 147 -3.86 -3.68 0.45
C GLU A 147 -4.18 -4.60 -0.73
N TYR A 148 -3.50 -5.74 -0.81
CA TYR A 148 -3.76 -6.75 -1.84
C TYR A 148 -5.13 -7.41 -1.69
N GLN A 149 -5.53 -7.80 -0.46
CA GLN A 149 -6.78 -8.49 -0.19
C GLN A 149 -8.02 -7.60 -0.40
N TYR A 150 -7.94 -6.35 0.04
CA TYR A 150 -9.08 -5.41 0.03
C TYR A 150 -9.02 -4.40 -1.12
N ARG A 151 -8.17 -4.65 -2.13
CA ARG A 151 -8.08 -3.77 -3.28
C ARG A 151 -9.42 -3.65 -4.03
N ASN A 152 -9.74 -2.45 -4.44
CA ASN A 152 -10.87 -2.23 -5.35
C ASN A 152 -10.58 -2.93 -6.69
N PRO A 153 -11.49 -3.77 -7.22
CA PRO A 153 -11.32 -4.39 -8.53
C PRO A 153 -11.05 -3.39 -9.67
N ASN A 154 -11.54 -2.16 -9.53
CA ASN A 154 -11.32 -1.08 -10.50
C ASN A 154 -10.00 -0.32 -10.29
N ASN A 155 -9.33 -0.52 -9.16
CA ASN A 155 -8.00 0.04 -8.89
C ASN A 155 -7.02 -1.10 -8.64
N THR A 156 -6.35 -1.51 -9.69
CA THR A 156 -5.42 -2.66 -9.67
C THR A 156 -3.97 -2.25 -9.47
N THR A 157 -3.69 -0.96 -9.27
CA THR A 157 -2.36 -0.47 -8.95
C THR A 157 -2.07 -0.65 -7.47
N LEU A 158 -0.95 -1.30 -7.16
CA LEU A 158 -0.44 -1.53 -5.81
C LEU A 158 0.92 -0.89 -5.64
N VAL A 159 1.27 -0.58 -4.40
CA VAL A 159 2.61 -0.11 -4.03
C VAL A 159 3.39 -1.24 -3.38
N ALA A 160 4.50 -1.63 -4.01
CA ALA A 160 5.36 -2.70 -3.54
C ALA A 160 6.60 -2.16 -2.80
N LYS A 161 7.01 -2.88 -1.76
CA LYS A 161 8.26 -2.68 -1.01
C LYS A 161 9.47 -3.23 -1.77
N ALA A 162 9.27 -4.31 -2.51
CA ALA A 162 10.29 -4.89 -3.37
C ALA A 162 9.66 -5.40 -4.68
N ILE A 163 10.46 -5.49 -5.72
CA ILE A 163 10.05 -5.98 -7.03
C ILE A 163 11.15 -6.83 -7.64
N LYS A 164 10.75 -7.89 -8.35
CA LYS A 164 11.65 -8.73 -9.15
C LYS A 164 11.05 -8.96 -10.52
N PHE A 165 11.75 -8.58 -11.57
CA PHE A 165 11.35 -8.82 -12.94
C PHE A 165 11.59 -10.27 -13.31
N VAL A 166 10.54 -10.99 -13.74
CA VAL A 166 10.59 -12.45 -13.97
C VAL A 166 10.62 -12.77 -15.46
N THR A 167 9.70 -12.22 -16.23
CA THR A 167 9.54 -12.54 -17.65
C THR A 167 9.07 -11.33 -18.42
N GLU A 168 9.72 -11.02 -19.53
CA GLU A 168 9.20 -10.05 -20.49
C GLU A 168 8.05 -10.65 -21.29
N ILE A 169 6.97 -9.90 -21.42
CA ILE A 169 5.74 -10.31 -22.12
C ILE A 169 5.33 -9.36 -23.25
N THR A 170 6.15 -8.40 -23.59
CA THR A 170 5.85 -7.30 -24.53
C THR A 170 5.19 -7.80 -25.83
N ASN A 171 5.69 -8.86 -26.41
CA ASN A 171 5.23 -9.43 -27.69
C ASN A 171 4.42 -10.72 -27.53
N GLN A 172 3.97 -11.06 -26.32
CA GLN A 172 3.17 -12.27 -26.12
C GLN A 172 1.71 -12.05 -26.54
N PRO A 173 1.00 -13.10 -27.02
CA PRO A 173 -0.39 -12.98 -27.49
C PRO A 173 -1.33 -12.32 -26.46
N GLU A 174 -1.18 -12.68 -25.19
CA GLU A 174 -1.96 -12.11 -24.08
C GLU A 174 -1.78 -10.60 -23.95
N THR A 175 -0.57 -10.11 -24.19
CA THR A 175 -0.24 -8.68 -24.14
C THR A 175 -0.86 -7.93 -25.31
N ILE A 176 -0.84 -8.53 -26.51
CA ILE A 176 -1.46 -7.95 -27.71
C ILE A 176 -2.98 -7.86 -27.56
N VAL A 177 -3.61 -8.89 -27.00
CA VAL A 177 -5.07 -8.90 -26.75
C VAL A 177 -5.43 -7.84 -25.71
N ALA A 178 -4.78 -7.86 -24.55
CA ALA A 178 -5.02 -6.91 -23.47
C ALA A 178 -4.80 -5.45 -23.91
N LYS A 179 -3.82 -5.20 -24.78
CA LYS A 179 -3.58 -3.88 -25.37
C LYS A 179 -4.75 -3.43 -26.25
N ARG A 180 -5.28 -4.29 -27.11
CA ARG A 180 -6.45 -3.97 -27.95
C ARG A 180 -7.70 -3.65 -27.13
N GLU A 181 -7.96 -4.44 -26.09
CA GLU A 181 -9.11 -4.24 -25.19
C GLU A 181 -9.00 -2.94 -24.36
N SER A 182 -7.80 -2.51 -24.04
CA SER A 182 -7.57 -1.26 -23.29
C SER A 182 -7.77 0.01 -24.14
N MET A 183 -7.86 -0.15 -25.49
CA MET A 183 -8.08 0.95 -26.44
C MET A 183 -9.57 1.18 -26.75
N GLN A 184 -10.45 0.29 -26.30
CA GLN A 184 -11.90 0.41 -26.43
C GLN A 184 -12.50 1.12 -25.20
#